data_b7d4537e2698d2f9ef0aa60d48e5488f
#
_entry.id   b7d4537e2698d2f9ef0aa60d48e5488f
#
_cell.length_a   1.000
_cell.length_b   1.000
_cell.length_c   1.000
_cell.angle_alpha   90.00
_cell.angle_beta   90.00
_cell.angle_gamma   90.00
#
_symmetry.space_group_name_H-M   'P 1'
#
loop_
_entity.id
_entity.type
_entity.pdbx_description
1 polymer ?
#
loop_
_entity_poly.entity_id
_entity_poly.type
_entity_poly.pdbx_seq_one_letter_code
_entity_poly.pdbx_strand_id
1 'polypeptide(L)'
;VFPFLREMKGQTLITTDGSTLLGADDKAGVAEIMTALERIIAENRPHGKLCIGFTPDEEIGEGASLFDVEGFGAAYAYTVDGEDVGEISYENFNAAAAVVTVHGFSVHPGSAKNSMINAQNVAMEFHAALPAFSRPEHTEGREGFFHLTSMQGDVTTAHLGYIVRDHDAAKFAARKAQMQHIAACLNDRYGAGTVELDIKDSYYNM
;
A
#
# COMPACT_ATOMS: atom_id res chain seq x y z
N VAL A 1 -13.10 -21.40 11.34
CA VAL A 1 -12.47 -21.13 12.56
C VAL A 1 -11.00 -21.33 12.33
N PHE A 2 -10.08 -21.57 13.23
CA PHE A 2 -8.62 -21.50 13.06
C PHE A 2 -7.98 -22.90 12.98
N PRO A 3 -7.91 -23.55 11.79
CA PRO A 3 -7.40 -24.91 11.65
C PRO A 3 -5.93 -25.09 12.07
N PHE A 4 -5.12 -24.05 11.89
CA PHE A 4 -3.68 -24.01 12.22
C PHE A 4 -3.41 -24.23 13.72
N LEU A 5 -4.36 -23.94 14.61
CA LEU A 5 -4.21 -24.18 16.05
C LEU A 5 -3.95 -25.67 16.40
N ARG A 6 -4.30 -26.60 15.51
CA ARG A 6 -4.01 -28.03 15.71
C ARG A 6 -2.51 -28.34 15.64
N GLU A 7 -1.78 -27.57 14.85
CA GLU A 7 -0.33 -27.70 14.66
C GLU A 7 0.46 -27.11 15.84
N MET A 8 -0.20 -26.25 16.63
CA MET A 8 0.39 -25.60 17.81
C MET A 8 0.22 -26.42 19.10
N LYS A 9 -0.19 -27.68 19.01
CA LYS A 9 -0.37 -28.53 20.19
C LYS A 9 0.96 -28.71 20.94
N GLY A 10 0.96 -28.32 22.21
CA GLY A 10 2.14 -28.37 23.08
C GLY A 10 2.92 -27.06 23.13
N GLN A 11 2.49 -26.04 22.37
CA GLN A 11 3.04 -24.68 22.46
C GLN A 11 2.20 -23.84 23.43
N THR A 12 2.83 -22.81 24.00
CA THR A 12 2.14 -21.80 24.82
C THR A 12 1.73 -20.66 23.92
N LEU A 13 0.44 -20.35 23.89
CA LEU A 13 -0.11 -19.20 23.16
C LEU A 13 -0.53 -18.11 24.13
N ILE A 14 -0.17 -16.89 23.85
CA ILE A 14 -0.62 -15.71 24.58
C ILE A 14 -1.76 -15.09 23.78
N THR A 15 -2.92 -14.92 24.40
CA THR A 15 -4.12 -14.39 23.73
C THR A 15 -4.76 -13.32 24.60
N THR A 16 -5.64 -12.52 23.99
CA THR A 16 -6.55 -11.64 24.75
C THR A 16 -7.84 -12.38 25.08
N ASP A 17 -8.68 -11.77 25.91
CA ASP A 17 -10.05 -12.21 26.18
C ASP A 17 -11.02 -11.82 25.06
N GLY A 18 -10.55 -11.13 24.02
CA GLY A 18 -11.33 -10.65 22.89
C GLY A 18 -11.96 -9.28 23.09
N SER A 19 -11.77 -8.63 24.23
CA SER A 19 -12.26 -7.27 24.48
C SER A 19 -11.35 -6.19 23.87
N THR A 20 -10.07 -6.51 23.62
CA THR A 20 -9.07 -5.64 23.00
C THR A 20 -8.23 -6.42 22.01
N LEU A 21 -7.47 -5.71 21.16
CA LEU A 21 -6.35 -6.30 20.42
C LEU A 21 -5.27 -6.77 21.40
N LEU A 22 -4.47 -7.76 21.02
CA LEU A 22 -3.33 -8.23 21.81
C LEU A 22 -2.28 -7.12 21.97
N GLY A 23 -2.06 -6.33 20.92
CA GLY A 23 -1.08 -5.25 20.88
C GLY A 23 0.36 -5.73 20.87
N ALA A 24 0.61 -6.98 20.46
CA ALA A 24 1.97 -7.46 20.21
C ALA A 24 2.63 -6.75 19.05
N ASP A 25 1.84 -6.36 18.09
CA ASP A 25 2.18 -5.49 16.98
C ASP A 25 1.99 -4.02 17.43
N ASP A 26 3.05 -3.19 17.61
CA ASP A 26 4.45 -3.70 17.59
C ASP A 26 5.14 -3.52 18.95
N LYS A 27 4.46 -3.81 20.08
CA LYS A 27 5.10 -3.80 21.41
C LYS A 27 6.13 -4.91 21.57
N ALA A 28 6.06 -5.96 20.74
CA ALA A 28 7.09 -7.00 20.70
C ALA A 28 8.43 -6.42 20.23
N GLY A 29 8.45 -5.68 19.12
CA GLY A 29 9.65 -5.02 18.62
C GLY A 29 10.22 -3.99 19.60
N VAL A 30 9.35 -3.23 20.26
CA VAL A 30 9.79 -2.33 21.36
C VAL A 30 10.51 -3.12 22.47
N ALA A 31 9.97 -4.25 22.90
CA ALA A 31 10.58 -5.10 23.92
C ALA A 31 11.89 -5.72 23.44
N GLU A 32 11.97 -6.13 22.19
CA GLU A 32 13.18 -6.69 21.57
C GLU A 32 14.31 -5.67 21.52
N ILE A 33 14.04 -4.45 21.04
CA ILE A 33 15.01 -3.34 20.99
C ILE A 33 15.55 -3.03 22.37
N MET A 34 14.68 -2.88 23.38
CA MET A 34 15.07 -2.56 24.73
C MET A 34 15.87 -3.69 25.39
N THR A 35 15.48 -4.93 25.18
CA THR A 35 16.19 -6.11 25.69
C THR A 35 17.56 -6.27 25.05
N ALA A 36 17.66 -6.04 23.73
CA ALA A 36 18.94 -6.07 23.02
C ALA A 36 19.90 -5.03 23.56
N LEU A 37 19.41 -3.79 23.80
CA LEU A 37 20.21 -2.71 24.40
C LEU A 37 20.71 -3.06 25.81
N GLU A 38 19.80 -3.56 26.67
CA GLU A 38 20.16 -4.01 28.02
C GLU A 38 21.28 -5.06 28.00
N ARG A 39 21.18 -6.04 27.12
CA ARG A 39 22.19 -7.09 26.97
C ARG A 39 23.51 -6.57 26.46
N ILE A 40 23.51 -5.67 25.46
CA ILE A 40 24.74 -5.05 24.94
C ILE A 40 25.51 -4.34 26.08
N ILE A 41 24.79 -3.59 26.92
CA ILE A 41 25.36 -2.87 28.05
C ILE A 41 25.85 -3.84 29.12
N ALA A 42 25.02 -4.79 29.55
CA ALA A 42 25.33 -5.72 30.64
C ALA A 42 26.52 -6.66 30.29
N GLU A 43 26.62 -7.08 29.03
CA GLU A 43 27.67 -7.98 28.55
C GLU A 43 28.90 -7.21 28.04
N ASN A 44 28.88 -5.87 28.09
CA ASN A 44 29.94 -4.99 27.60
C ASN A 44 30.39 -5.35 26.16
N ARG A 45 29.42 -5.58 25.30
CA ARG A 45 29.69 -5.93 23.89
C ARG A 45 30.24 -4.75 23.12
N PRO A 46 31.23 -4.95 22.23
CA PRO A 46 31.68 -3.89 21.34
C PRO A 46 30.51 -3.40 20.46
N HIS A 47 30.28 -2.10 20.43
CA HIS A 47 29.27 -1.48 19.60
C HIS A 47 29.67 -0.08 19.14
N GLY A 48 29.10 0.37 18.02
CA GLY A 48 29.17 1.77 17.60
C GLY A 48 28.13 2.63 18.31
N LYS A 49 27.86 3.82 17.79
CA LYS A 49 26.77 4.68 18.26
C LYS A 49 25.43 3.97 17.98
N LEU A 50 24.63 3.77 19.00
CA LEU A 50 23.29 3.26 18.89
C LEU A 50 22.30 4.40 19.05
N CYS A 51 21.43 4.58 18.07
CA CYS A 51 20.30 5.50 18.11
C CYS A 51 19.01 4.68 18.16
N ILE A 52 18.10 5.01 19.06
CA ILE A 52 16.82 4.30 19.23
C ILE A 52 15.71 5.31 19.03
N GLY A 53 14.76 4.99 18.15
CA GLY A 53 13.59 5.80 17.86
C GLY A 53 12.33 4.95 17.95
N PHE A 54 11.27 5.51 18.51
CA PHE A 54 9.93 4.99 18.50
C PHE A 54 9.02 6.05 17.91
N THR A 55 8.19 5.66 16.96
CA THR A 55 7.26 6.58 16.29
C THR A 55 5.82 6.18 16.61
N PRO A 56 4.92 7.13 16.85
CA PRO A 56 3.49 6.86 16.98
C PRO A 56 2.84 6.76 15.60
N ASP A 57 1.57 6.34 15.57
CA ASP A 57 0.68 6.44 14.42
C ASP A 57 1.12 5.62 13.19
N GLU A 58 1.86 4.50 13.39
CA GLU A 58 2.28 3.61 12.31
C GLU A 58 1.05 3.02 11.60
N GLU A 59 0.05 2.55 12.33
CA GLU A 59 -1.16 1.87 11.83
C GLU A 59 -2.05 2.74 10.90
N ILE A 60 -1.84 4.04 10.92
CA ILE A 60 -2.49 4.97 9.98
C ILE A 60 -1.53 5.52 8.92
N GLY A 61 -0.30 4.96 8.84
CA GLY A 61 0.70 5.32 7.84
C GLY A 61 1.44 6.63 8.13
N GLU A 62 1.39 7.16 9.35
CA GLU A 62 2.00 8.44 9.71
C GLU A 62 3.29 8.30 10.54
N GLY A 63 3.70 7.09 10.86
CA GLY A 63 4.84 6.82 11.76
C GLY A 63 6.14 7.51 11.37
N ALA A 64 6.42 7.68 10.09
CA ALA A 64 7.65 8.30 9.60
C ALA A 64 7.50 9.78 9.20
N SER A 65 6.26 10.31 9.11
CA SER A 65 5.97 11.62 8.50
C SER A 65 6.67 12.79 9.18
N LEU A 66 6.87 12.72 10.49
CA LEU A 66 7.50 13.77 11.30
C LEU A 66 8.84 13.34 11.90
N PHE A 67 9.37 12.17 11.50
CA PHE A 67 10.62 11.67 12.05
C PHE A 67 11.81 12.47 11.51
N ASP A 68 12.58 13.06 12.41
CA ASP A 68 13.80 13.81 12.07
C ASP A 68 14.96 12.85 11.77
N VAL A 69 15.00 12.34 10.54
CA VAL A 69 16.03 11.41 10.06
C VAL A 69 17.42 12.01 10.18
N GLU A 70 17.60 13.31 9.87
CA GLU A 70 18.87 13.98 9.91
C GLU A 70 19.37 14.19 11.35
N GLY A 71 18.48 14.64 12.24
CA GLY A 71 18.77 14.79 13.67
C GLY A 71 18.98 13.46 14.38
N PHE A 72 18.33 12.38 13.93
CA PHE A 72 18.56 11.03 14.44
C PHE A 72 20.00 10.56 14.21
N GLY A 73 20.61 10.93 13.08
CA GLY A 73 22.04 10.85 12.84
C GLY A 73 22.60 9.43 12.84
N ALA A 74 21.84 8.45 12.39
CA ALA A 74 22.26 7.08 12.13
C ALA A 74 22.70 6.93 10.67
N ALA A 75 23.73 6.12 10.42
CA ALA A 75 24.19 5.82 9.06
C ALA A 75 23.25 4.83 8.34
N TYR A 76 22.61 3.94 9.08
CA TYR A 76 21.59 2.99 8.65
C TYR A 76 20.71 2.62 9.84
N ALA A 77 19.54 2.08 9.57
CA ALA A 77 18.57 1.69 10.60
C ALA A 77 17.99 0.30 10.31
N TYR A 78 17.52 -0.34 11.35
CA TYR A 78 16.66 -1.52 11.28
C TYR A 78 15.29 -1.14 11.85
N THR A 79 14.25 -1.49 11.14
CA THR A 79 12.88 -1.46 11.65
C THR A 79 12.57 -2.85 12.21
N VAL A 80 12.16 -2.91 13.47
CA VAL A 80 11.85 -4.19 14.16
C VAL A 80 10.33 -4.31 14.21
N ASP A 81 9.74 -4.79 13.13
CA ASP A 81 8.30 -4.90 12.88
C ASP A 81 8.05 -6.00 11.86
N GLY A 82 8.70 -7.14 12.07
CA GLY A 82 8.67 -8.30 11.16
C GLY A 82 7.61 -9.32 11.53
N GLU A 83 7.33 -10.25 10.61
CA GLU A 83 6.34 -11.33 10.81
C GLU A 83 6.97 -12.57 11.45
N ASP A 84 8.00 -13.13 10.84
CA ASP A 84 8.60 -14.41 11.26
C ASP A 84 9.95 -14.23 11.97
N VAL A 85 10.19 -15.04 12.99
CA VAL A 85 11.44 -15.03 13.75
C VAL A 85 12.63 -15.42 12.85
N GLY A 86 13.60 -14.51 12.74
CA GLY A 86 14.84 -14.73 11.97
C GLY A 86 14.73 -14.29 10.51
N GLU A 87 13.62 -13.73 10.11
CA GLU A 87 13.47 -13.09 8.80
C GLU A 87 14.08 -11.67 8.81
N ILE A 88 14.71 -11.31 7.71
CA ILE A 88 15.22 -9.95 7.46
C ILE A 88 14.76 -9.53 6.07
N SER A 89 13.89 -8.54 6.01
CA SER A 89 13.49 -7.91 4.77
C SER A 89 14.47 -6.78 4.43
N TYR A 90 15.06 -6.82 3.24
CA TYR A 90 16.04 -5.84 2.78
C TYR A 90 15.58 -5.08 1.53
N GLU A 91 14.34 -5.29 1.12
CA GLU A 91 13.68 -4.56 0.06
C GLU A 91 12.16 -4.55 0.27
N ASN A 92 11.52 -3.54 -0.29
CA ASN A 92 10.07 -3.42 -0.33
C ASN A 92 9.62 -2.95 -1.73
N PHE A 93 8.35 -2.65 -1.91
CA PHE A 93 7.86 -2.07 -3.16
C PHE A 93 8.13 -0.56 -3.24
N ASN A 94 8.26 -0.04 -4.47
CA ASN A 94 7.83 1.32 -4.74
C ASN A 94 6.29 1.33 -4.78
N ALA A 95 5.66 2.28 -4.14
CA ALA A 95 4.21 2.35 -4.01
C ALA A 95 3.65 3.73 -4.35
N ALA A 96 2.49 3.73 -5.01
CA ALA A 96 1.69 4.93 -5.24
C ALA A 96 0.21 4.62 -5.01
N ALA A 97 -0.51 5.62 -4.53
CA ALA A 97 -1.95 5.66 -4.58
C ALA A 97 -2.39 6.37 -5.87
N ALA A 98 -3.41 5.84 -6.54
CA ALA A 98 -4.00 6.50 -7.70
C ALA A 98 -5.52 6.58 -7.55
N VAL A 99 -6.07 7.75 -7.83
CA VAL A 99 -7.51 8.00 -7.86
C VAL A 99 -7.91 8.39 -9.27
N VAL A 100 -8.84 7.63 -9.83
CA VAL A 100 -9.48 7.94 -11.11
C VAL A 100 -10.85 8.50 -10.82
N THR A 101 -11.12 9.72 -11.28
CA THR A 101 -12.45 10.33 -11.24
C THR A 101 -12.97 10.43 -12.66
N VAL A 102 -14.18 9.91 -12.87
CA VAL A 102 -14.85 9.97 -14.18
C VAL A 102 -16.07 10.87 -14.08
N HIS A 103 -16.13 11.85 -14.96
CA HIS A 103 -17.24 12.77 -15.10
C HIS A 103 -18.11 12.35 -16.28
N GLY A 104 -19.35 11.95 -15.99
CA GLY A 104 -20.34 11.56 -16.97
C GLY A 104 -21.29 12.71 -17.34
N PHE A 105 -22.08 12.46 -18.35
CA PHE A 105 -23.17 13.34 -18.75
C PHE A 105 -24.47 12.53 -18.87
N SER A 106 -25.39 12.77 -17.92
CA SER A 106 -26.66 12.04 -17.84
C SER A 106 -27.74 12.74 -18.63
N VAL A 107 -28.49 11.97 -19.41
CA VAL A 107 -29.72 12.39 -20.11
C VAL A 107 -30.75 11.28 -19.97
N HIS A 108 -32.01 11.56 -20.35
CA HIS A 108 -33.06 10.57 -20.33
C HIS A 108 -32.69 9.35 -21.22
N PRO A 109 -32.78 8.10 -20.72
CA PRO A 109 -32.34 6.92 -21.46
C PRO A 109 -32.91 6.76 -22.85
N GLY A 110 -34.17 7.17 -23.06
CA GLY A 110 -34.84 7.10 -24.35
C GLY A 110 -34.28 8.03 -25.42
N SER A 111 -33.47 9.05 -25.04
CA SER A 111 -32.82 10.01 -25.93
C SER A 111 -31.29 10.01 -25.77
N ALA A 112 -30.72 8.98 -25.16
CA ALA A 112 -29.31 8.95 -24.76
C ALA A 112 -28.33 8.67 -25.91
N LYS A 113 -28.80 8.23 -27.07
CA LYS A 113 -27.92 7.91 -28.20
C LYS A 113 -27.07 9.10 -28.62
N ASN A 114 -25.77 8.90 -28.65
CA ASN A 114 -24.73 9.89 -29.01
C ASN A 114 -24.69 11.16 -28.11
N SER A 115 -25.33 11.10 -26.93
CA SER A 115 -25.33 12.23 -25.99
C SER A 115 -24.99 11.86 -24.57
N MET A 116 -25.39 10.67 -24.09
CA MET A 116 -25.04 10.23 -22.72
C MET A 116 -23.60 9.75 -22.63
N ILE A 117 -22.90 10.16 -21.60
CA ILE A 117 -21.65 9.58 -21.12
C ILE A 117 -21.93 9.01 -19.75
N ASN A 118 -22.00 7.67 -19.63
CA ASN A 118 -22.20 7.01 -18.36
C ASN A 118 -20.85 6.83 -17.65
N ALA A 119 -20.65 7.54 -16.54
CA ALA A 119 -19.40 7.51 -15.81
C ALA A 119 -18.99 6.11 -15.34
N GLN A 120 -19.94 5.28 -14.93
CA GLN A 120 -19.63 3.90 -14.52
C GLN A 120 -19.10 3.06 -15.69
N ASN A 121 -19.67 3.23 -16.90
CA ASN A 121 -19.18 2.49 -18.07
C ASN A 121 -17.76 2.91 -18.42
N VAL A 122 -17.45 4.20 -18.41
CA VAL A 122 -16.08 4.70 -18.67
C VAL A 122 -15.10 4.25 -17.58
N ALA A 123 -15.54 4.21 -16.31
CA ALA A 123 -14.73 3.68 -15.21
C ALA A 123 -14.41 2.18 -15.41
N MET A 124 -15.39 1.39 -15.85
CA MET A 124 -15.16 -0.02 -16.19
C MET A 124 -14.21 -0.17 -17.39
N GLU A 125 -14.32 0.70 -18.42
CA GLU A 125 -13.38 0.70 -19.54
C GLU A 125 -11.95 1.05 -19.09
N PHE A 126 -11.78 2.03 -18.20
CA PHE A 126 -10.47 2.33 -17.60
C PHE A 126 -9.88 1.10 -16.92
N HIS A 127 -10.66 0.45 -16.05
CA HIS A 127 -10.23 -0.76 -15.34
C HIS A 127 -9.88 -1.91 -16.30
N ALA A 128 -10.71 -2.11 -17.32
CA ALA A 128 -10.52 -3.18 -18.31
C ALA A 128 -9.29 -2.95 -19.22
N ALA A 129 -8.86 -1.70 -19.40
CA ALA A 129 -7.66 -1.36 -20.17
C ALA A 129 -6.34 -1.65 -19.43
N LEU A 130 -6.38 -1.83 -18.10
CA LEU A 130 -5.23 -2.28 -17.33
C LEU A 130 -5.00 -3.78 -17.54
N PRO A 131 -3.74 -4.26 -17.53
CA PRO A 131 -3.43 -5.67 -17.74
C PRO A 131 -4.12 -6.57 -16.72
N ALA A 132 -4.95 -7.49 -17.18
CA ALA A 132 -5.78 -8.33 -16.32
C ALA A 132 -4.99 -9.22 -15.34
N PHE A 133 -3.78 -9.61 -15.73
CA PHE A 133 -2.90 -10.45 -14.90
C PHE A 133 -1.90 -9.65 -14.05
N SER A 134 -1.90 -8.32 -14.13
CA SER A 134 -1.12 -7.45 -13.24
C SER A 134 -1.95 -7.01 -12.03
N ARG A 135 -2.48 -7.98 -11.29
CA ARG A 135 -3.29 -7.78 -10.08
C ARG A 135 -2.73 -8.64 -8.96
N PRO A 136 -2.90 -8.27 -7.67
CA PRO A 136 -2.35 -9.06 -6.55
C PRO A 136 -2.73 -10.53 -6.59
N GLU A 137 -3.94 -10.87 -7.01
CA GLU A 137 -4.42 -12.25 -7.13
C GLU A 137 -3.75 -13.07 -8.23
N HIS A 138 -2.89 -12.47 -9.05
CA HIS A 138 -2.19 -13.10 -10.17
C HIS A 138 -0.68 -12.86 -10.17
N THR A 139 -0.15 -12.17 -9.15
CA THR A 139 1.25 -11.80 -9.06
C THR A 139 1.90 -12.39 -7.81
N GLU A 140 3.20 -12.66 -7.88
CA GLU A 140 3.98 -13.20 -6.78
C GLU A 140 5.39 -12.59 -6.73
N GLY A 141 6.08 -12.75 -5.61
CA GLY A 141 7.46 -12.32 -5.42
C GLY A 141 7.66 -10.84 -5.76
N ARG A 142 8.50 -10.55 -6.73
CA ARG A 142 8.85 -9.17 -7.16
C ARG A 142 7.98 -8.63 -8.30
N GLU A 143 6.91 -9.29 -8.65
CA GLU A 143 5.99 -8.82 -9.69
C GLU A 143 5.16 -7.65 -9.18
N GLY A 144 5.12 -6.58 -9.96
CA GLY A 144 4.32 -5.41 -9.63
C GLY A 144 2.87 -5.54 -10.10
N PHE A 145 2.00 -4.72 -9.55
CA PHE A 145 0.55 -4.82 -9.80
C PHE A 145 -0.18 -3.47 -9.74
N PHE A 146 -1.43 -3.51 -10.23
CA PHE A 146 -2.48 -2.53 -10.01
C PHE A 146 -3.57 -3.17 -9.15
N HIS A 147 -3.75 -2.70 -7.94
CA HIS A 147 -4.78 -3.21 -7.04
C HIS A 147 -5.94 -2.22 -6.95
N LEU A 148 -7.09 -2.57 -7.53
CA LEU A 148 -8.32 -1.81 -7.34
C LEU A 148 -8.82 -2.02 -5.91
N THR A 149 -8.77 -0.99 -5.09
CA THR A 149 -9.17 -1.04 -3.67
C THR A 149 -10.61 -0.58 -3.45
N SER A 150 -11.10 0.28 -4.32
CA SER A 150 -12.48 0.79 -4.24
C SER A 150 -13.01 1.17 -5.61
N MET A 151 -14.30 0.98 -5.80
CA MET A 151 -15.05 1.46 -6.96
C MET A 151 -16.44 1.86 -6.52
N GLN A 152 -16.83 3.09 -6.82
CA GLN A 152 -18.17 3.62 -6.52
C GLN A 152 -18.58 4.65 -7.56
N GLY A 153 -19.88 4.84 -7.73
CA GLY A 153 -20.36 5.88 -8.64
C GLY A 153 -21.78 5.66 -9.13
N ASP A 154 -22.19 6.57 -9.98
CA ASP A 154 -23.46 6.55 -10.71
C ASP A 154 -23.27 6.95 -12.19
N VAL A 155 -24.33 7.34 -12.87
CA VAL A 155 -24.26 7.75 -14.29
C VAL A 155 -23.44 9.03 -14.47
N THR A 156 -23.44 9.91 -13.46
CA THR A 156 -22.82 11.26 -13.54
C THR A 156 -21.40 11.30 -13.04
N THR A 157 -21.06 10.48 -12.06
CA THR A 157 -19.70 10.47 -11.50
C THR A 157 -19.33 9.08 -11.03
N ALA A 158 -18.10 8.65 -11.30
CA ALA A 158 -17.54 7.43 -10.76
C ALA A 158 -16.11 7.64 -10.26
N HIS A 159 -15.74 6.88 -9.22
CA HIS A 159 -14.41 6.92 -8.61
C HIS A 159 -13.85 5.52 -8.50
N LEU A 160 -12.57 5.36 -8.86
CA LEU A 160 -11.81 4.14 -8.61
C LEU A 160 -10.57 4.51 -7.82
N GLY A 161 -10.31 3.77 -6.75
CA GLY A 161 -9.09 3.86 -5.96
C GLY A 161 -8.16 2.69 -6.27
N TYR A 162 -6.87 2.99 -6.48
CA TYR A 162 -5.85 1.98 -6.76
C TYR A 162 -4.64 2.14 -5.85
N ILE A 163 -4.03 1.01 -5.53
CA ILE A 163 -2.64 0.92 -5.11
C ILE A 163 -1.84 0.40 -6.31
N VAL A 164 -0.75 1.10 -6.65
CA VAL A 164 0.20 0.70 -7.69
C VAL A 164 1.50 0.34 -7.03
N ARG A 165 2.03 -0.87 -7.27
CA ARG A 165 3.28 -1.33 -6.70
C ARG A 165 4.19 -1.97 -7.73
N ASP A 166 5.49 -1.78 -7.58
CA ASP A 166 6.53 -2.54 -8.28
C ASP A 166 7.86 -2.41 -7.51
N HIS A 167 8.65 -3.47 -7.43
CA HIS A 167 9.98 -3.41 -6.83
C HIS A 167 10.96 -2.61 -7.68
N ASP A 168 10.84 -2.71 -8.99
CA ASP A 168 11.70 -2.01 -9.94
C ASP A 168 11.18 -0.59 -10.22
N ALA A 169 12.04 0.42 -10.01
CA ALA A 169 11.67 1.82 -10.17
C ALA A 169 11.27 2.18 -11.62
N ALA A 170 11.91 1.57 -12.63
CA ALA A 170 11.57 1.83 -14.03
C ALA A 170 10.23 1.20 -14.41
N LYS A 171 9.95 -0.01 -13.94
CA LYS A 171 8.64 -0.65 -14.12
C LYS A 171 7.54 0.09 -13.37
N PHE A 172 7.83 0.57 -12.16
CA PHE A 172 6.90 1.40 -11.40
C PHE A 172 6.53 2.68 -12.15
N ALA A 173 7.53 3.39 -12.70
CA ALA A 173 7.28 4.56 -13.54
C ALA A 173 6.46 4.22 -14.80
N ALA A 174 6.75 3.08 -15.45
CA ALA A 174 5.99 2.61 -16.60
C ALA A 174 4.54 2.29 -16.27
N ARG A 175 4.25 1.71 -15.09
CA ARG A 175 2.87 1.47 -14.63
C ARG A 175 2.10 2.77 -14.47
N LYS A 176 2.68 3.78 -13.85
CA LYS A 176 2.04 5.10 -13.71
C LYS A 176 1.78 5.74 -15.08
N ALA A 177 2.76 5.69 -15.98
CA ALA A 177 2.60 6.19 -17.34
C ALA A 177 1.50 5.45 -18.13
N GLN A 178 1.34 4.15 -17.91
CA GLN A 178 0.26 3.37 -18.53
C GLN A 178 -1.13 3.88 -18.07
N MET A 179 -1.32 4.14 -16.78
CA MET A 179 -2.59 4.71 -16.28
C MET A 179 -2.86 6.09 -16.89
N GLN A 180 -1.83 6.94 -16.98
CA GLN A 180 -1.93 8.26 -17.63
C GLN A 180 -2.32 8.16 -19.11
N HIS A 181 -1.73 7.19 -19.82
CA HIS A 181 -2.05 6.95 -21.22
C HIS A 181 -3.50 6.47 -21.41
N ILE A 182 -3.98 5.56 -20.55
CA ILE A 182 -5.37 5.11 -20.57
C ILE A 182 -6.34 6.28 -20.34
N ALA A 183 -6.06 7.13 -19.35
CA ALA A 183 -6.86 8.33 -19.08
C ALA A 183 -6.90 9.27 -20.30
N ALA A 184 -5.74 9.49 -20.95
CA ALA A 184 -5.65 10.31 -22.15
C ALA A 184 -6.48 9.71 -23.31
N CYS A 185 -6.36 8.41 -23.58
CA CYS A 185 -7.14 7.73 -24.64
C CYS A 185 -8.66 7.82 -24.39
N LEU A 186 -9.10 7.71 -23.13
CA LEU A 186 -10.51 7.85 -22.79
C LEU A 186 -10.98 9.31 -22.92
N ASN A 187 -10.16 10.27 -22.59
CA ASN A 187 -10.45 11.68 -22.81
C ASN A 187 -10.52 12.04 -24.31
N ASP A 188 -9.68 11.44 -25.15
CA ASP A 188 -9.78 11.59 -26.60
C ASP A 188 -11.09 11.02 -27.14
N ARG A 189 -11.59 9.94 -26.57
CA ARG A 189 -12.82 9.26 -26.99
C ARG A 189 -14.09 9.95 -26.51
N TYR A 190 -14.11 10.39 -25.24
CA TYR A 190 -15.33 10.87 -24.57
C TYR A 190 -15.37 12.39 -24.39
N GLY A 191 -14.25 13.06 -24.62
CA GLY A 191 -14.08 14.50 -24.43
C GLY A 191 -13.11 14.82 -23.30
N ALA A 192 -12.39 15.91 -23.45
CA ALA A 192 -11.40 16.36 -22.46
C ALA A 192 -12.06 16.61 -21.09
N GLY A 193 -11.41 16.13 -20.04
CA GLY A 193 -11.90 16.24 -18.66
C GLY A 193 -12.92 15.18 -18.25
N THR A 194 -13.25 14.21 -19.13
CA THR A 194 -14.12 13.07 -18.74
C THR A 194 -13.44 12.20 -17.72
N VAL A 195 -12.12 11.97 -17.84
CA VAL A 195 -11.33 11.16 -16.92
C VAL A 195 -10.22 12.01 -16.32
N GLU A 196 -10.26 12.18 -15.02
CA GLU A 196 -9.19 12.78 -14.22
C GLU A 196 -8.43 11.67 -13.48
N LEU A 197 -7.11 11.78 -13.45
CA LEU A 197 -6.24 10.83 -12.77
C LEU A 197 -5.27 11.58 -11.86
N ASP A 198 -5.37 11.33 -10.56
CA ASP A 198 -4.40 11.79 -9.56
C ASP A 198 -3.56 10.60 -9.10
N ILE A 199 -2.23 10.71 -9.20
CA ILE A 199 -1.29 9.68 -8.74
C ILE A 199 -0.32 10.32 -7.76
N LYS A 200 -0.23 9.76 -6.56
CA LYS A 200 0.68 10.21 -5.50
C LYS A 200 1.58 9.06 -5.09
N ASP A 201 2.89 9.27 -5.17
CA ASP A 201 3.86 8.32 -4.65
C ASP A 201 3.76 8.29 -3.12
N SER A 202 3.77 7.08 -2.55
CA SER A 202 3.64 6.86 -1.11
C SER A 202 5.00 6.59 -0.48
N TYR A 203 5.74 5.65 -1.03
CA TYR A 203 7.11 5.31 -0.61
C TYR A 203 7.87 4.62 -1.74
N TYR A 204 9.17 4.49 -1.55
CA TYR A 204 10.07 3.88 -2.52
C TYR A 204 10.75 2.64 -1.93
N ASN A 205 11.19 1.74 -2.83
CA ASN A 205 12.01 0.61 -2.46
C ASN A 205 13.33 1.07 -1.85
N MET A 206 13.79 0.36 -0.81
CA MET A 206 15.05 0.60 -0.12
C MET A 206 16.26 0.31 -1.01
#